data_110e64cfdfe5c5a92a2fb2aea1bc7a22
#
_entry.id   110e64cfdfe5c5a92a2fb2aea1bc7a22
#
_cell.length_a   1.000
_cell.length_b   1.000
_cell.length_c   1.000
_cell.angle_alpha   90.00
_cell.angle_beta   90.00
_cell.angle_gamma   90.00
#
_symmetry.space_group_name_H-M   'P 1'
#
loop_
_entity.id
_entity.type
_entity.pdbx_description
1 polymer ?
#
loop_
_entity_poly.entity_id
_entity_poly.type
_entity_poly.pdbx_seq_one_letter_code
_entity_poly.pdbx_strand_id
1 'polypeptide(L)'
;MDCEPNCLTDMNSYTHFIKRTRRIVMEKTMDKIIALAKARGFVYPGSEIYGGLANTWDYGNLGVELKNNVKRAWWQKFIQESPYNVGVDCAILMNPQTWVASGHLGSFSD
;
A
#
# COMPACT_ATOMS: atom_id res chain seq x y z
N MET A 1 -4.23 15.57 56.45
CA MET A 1 -3.59 14.66 55.46
C MET A 1 -3.54 15.44 54.16
N ASP A 2 -2.45 16.15 54.01
CA ASP A 2 -2.27 17.21 53.02
C ASP A 2 -1.81 16.63 51.72
N CYS A 3 -2.53 16.92 50.64
CA CYS A 3 -2.18 16.50 49.30
C CYS A 3 -1.15 17.49 48.76
N GLU A 4 0.09 17.07 48.57
CA GLU A 4 1.18 17.86 48.04
C GLU A 4 0.91 18.41 46.64
N PRO A 5 1.31 19.65 46.34
CA PRO A 5 1.06 20.33 45.07
C PRO A 5 2.19 20.06 44.05
N ASN A 6 2.50 18.81 43.75
CA ASN A 6 3.60 18.51 42.81
C ASN A 6 3.17 17.80 41.51
N CYS A 7 1.87 17.78 41.20
CA CYS A 7 1.36 17.11 40.02
C CYS A 7 1.19 18.02 38.77
N LEU A 8 1.52 19.31 38.89
CA LEU A 8 1.34 20.28 37.81
C LEU A 8 2.62 20.64 37.04
N THR A 9 3.78 20.13 37.49
CA THR A 9 5.06 20.40 36.80
C THR A 9 5.36 19.42 35.66
N ASP A 10 4.71 18.26 35.62
CA ASP A 10 4.98 17.25 34.61
C ASP A 10 4.25 17.48 33.27
N MET A 11 3.12 18.18 33.30
CA MET A 11 2.38 18.48 32.03
C MET A 11 3.14 19.46 31.13
N ASN A 12 4.01 20.28 31.69
CA ASN A 12 4.79 21.24 30.88
C ASN A 12 5.99 20.55 30.18
N SER A 13 6.49 19.45 30.73
CA SER A 13 7.56 18.66 30.16
C SER A 13 7.07 17.87 28.95
N TYR A 14 5.86 17.29 29.01
CA TYR A 14 5.24 16.57 27.89
C TYR A 14 4.88 17.49 26.72
N THR A 15 4.41 18.69 26.98
CA THR A 15 4.11 19.68 25.93
C THR A 15 5.39 20.20 25.26
N HIS A 16 6.50 20.27 25.97
CA HIS A 16 7.81 20.67 25.42
C HIS A 16 8.42 19.54 24.57
N PHE A 17 8.21 18.27 24.92
CA PHE A 17 8.66 17.12 24.15
C PHE A 17 7.90 16.99 22.84
N ILE A 18 6.58 17.22 22.86
CA ILE A 18 5.73 17.18 21.66
C ILE A 18 6.05 18.35 20.71
N LYS A 19 6.41 19.52 21.23
CA LYS A 19 6.82 20.66 20.39
C LYS A 19 8.17 20.49 19.71
N ARG A 20 9.02 19.57 20.18
CA ARG A 20 10.35 19.33 19.60
C ARG A 20 10.36 18.31 18.47
N THR A 21 9.28 17.59 18.26
CA THR A 21 9.09 16.85 17.02
C THR A 21 8.61 17.84 15.95
N ARG A 22 9.45 18.79 15.56
CA ARG A 22 9.29 19.41 14.25
C ARG A 22 9.25 18.25 13.27
N ARG A 23 8.05 17.88 12.81
CA ARG A 23 7.92 17.08 11.61
C ARG A 23 8.78 17.79 10.57
N ILE A 24 9.92 17.22 10.29
CA ILE A 24 10.64 17.53 9.08
C ILE A 24 9.65 17.13 8.00
N VAL A 25 8.90 18.10 7.51
CA VAL A 25 8.04 17.91 6.35
C VAL A 25 9.01 17.76 5.19
N MET A 26 9.54 16.57 5.04
CA MET A 26 10.32 16.23 3.87
C MET A 26 9.39 16.38 2.67
N GLU A 27 9.75 17.26 1.77
CA GLU A 27 9.07 17.39 0.51
C GLU A 27 8.99 15.99 -0.14
N LYS A 28 7.76 15.51 -0.30
CA LYS A 28 7.47 14.16 -0.82
C LYS A 28 7.49 14.20 -2.34
N THR A 29 8.68 14.20 -2.91
CA THR A 29 8.82 14.06 -4.36
C THR A 29 8.77 12.58 -4.75
N MET A 30 8.31 12.29 -5.96
CA MET A 30 8.24 10.93 -6.48
C MET A 30 9.61 10.24 -6.45
N ASP A 31 10.66 10.95 -6.82
CA ASP A 31 12.03 10.43 -6.83
C ASP A 31 12.50 9.96 -5.44
N LYS A 32 12.17 10.73 -4.40
CA LYS A 32 12.50 10.35 -3.02
C LYS A 32 11.71 9.12 -2.55
N ILE A 33 10.45 9.00 -2.99
CA ILE A 33 9.62 7.84 -2.67
C ILE A 33 10.17 6.60 -3.37
N ILE A 34 10.52 6.70 -4.65
CA ILE A 34 11.10 5.60 -5.42
C ILE A 34 12.45 5.16 -4.82
N ALA A 35 13.32 6.12 -4.51
CA ALA A 35 14.61 5.84 -3.88
C ALA A 35 14.44 5.11 -2.53
N LEU A 36 13.50 5.58 -1.71
CA LEU A 36 13.19 4.94 -0.43
C LEU A 36 12.64 3.52 -0.63
N ALA A 37 11.72 3.35 -1.56
CA ALA A 37 11.09 2.05 -1.84
C ALA A 37 12.13 1.00 -2.26
N LYS A 38 13.07 1.38 -3.13
CA LYS A 38 14.20 0.52 -3.54
C LYS A 38 15.15 0.23 -2.38
N ALA A 39 15.60 1.27 -1.68
CA ALA A 39 16.57 1.13 -0.59
C ALA A 39 16.05 0.30 0.60
N ARG A 40 14.74 0.28 0.83
CA ARG A 40 14.11 -0.47 1.92
C ARG A 40 13.54 -1.82 1.50
N GLY A 41 13.69 -2.23 0.25
CA GLY A 41 13.21 -3.50 -0.25
C GLY A 41 11.67 -3.58 -0.35
N PHE A 42 11.01 -2.49 -0.65
CA PHE A 42 9.60 -2.52 -1.01
C PHE A 42 9.40 -3.09 -2.41
N VAL A 43 10.24 -2.66 -3.33
CA VAL A 43 10.26 -3.11 -4.72
C VAL A 43 11.68 -3.25 -5.23
N TYR A 44 11.89 -4.16 -6.15
CA TYR A 44 13.14 -4.34 -6.88
C TYR A 44 12.86 -4.82 -8.30
N PRO A 45 13.76 -4.58 -9.26
CA PRO A 45 13.59 -5.08 -10.62
C PRO A 45 13.70 -6.60 -10.62
N GLY A 46 12.71 -7.27 -11.23
CA GLY A 46 12.73 -8.71 -11.41
C GLY A 46 13.73 -9.13 -12.49
N SER A 47 14.25 -10.36 -12.39
CA SER A 47 15.14 -10.98 -13.37
C SER A 47 16.42 -10.17 -13.69
N GLU A 48 16.91 -9.39 -12.73
CA GLU A 48 18.00 -8.42 -12.93
C GLU A 48 19.28 -9.08 -13.43
N ILE A 49 19.58 -10.30 -12.96
CA ILE A 49 20.78 -11.09 -13.40
C ILE A 49 20.74 -11.47 -14.88
N TYR A 50 19.56 -11.43 -15.51
CA TYR A 50 19.37 -11.70 -16.93
C TYR A 50 19.09 -10.41 -17.74
N GLY A 51 19.40 -9.25 -17.18
CA GLY A 51 19.17 -7.95 -17.80
C GLY A 51 17.83 -7.30 -17.46
N GLY A 52 16.99 -7.99 -16.69
CA GLY A 52 15.70 -7.48 -16.27
C GLY A 52 14.68 -7.35 -17.40
N LEU A 53 13.50 -6.87 -17.05
CA LEU A 53 12.44 -6.53 -18.00
C LEU A 53 11.97 -5.09 -17.70
N ALA A 54 11.89 -4.27 -18.73
CA ALA A 54 11.47 -2.88 -18.57
C ALA A 54 10.09 -2.77 -17.93
N ASN A 55 9.94 -1.83 -17.01
CA ASN A 55 8.69 -1.56 -16.27
C ASN A 55 8.11 -2.74 -15.48
N THR A 56 8.92 -3.74 -15.16
CA THR A 56 8.52 -4.91 -14.36
C THR A 56 9.24 -4.88 -13.03
N TRP A 57 8.46 -5.01 -11.94
CA TRP A 57 8.94 -4.91 -10.59
C TRP A 57 8.39 -6.03 -9.74
N ASP A 58 9.23 -6.59 -8.89
CA ASP A 58 8.83 -7.54 -7.86
C ASP A 58 8.63 -6.83 -6.53
N TYR A 59 7.71 -7.34 -5.72
CA TYR A 59 7.52 -6.85 -4.36
C TYR A 59 8.51 -7.53 -3.41
N GLY A 60 9.28 -6.73 -2.67
CA GLY A 60 10.08 -7.23 -1.55
C GLY A 60 9.24 -7.46 -0.29
N ASN A 61 9.92 -7.81 0.80
CA ASN A 61 9.27 -8.17 2.07
C ASN A 61 8.30 -7.08 2.56
N LEU A 62 8.76 -5.83 2.60
CA LEU A 62 7.92 -4.71 3.02
C LEU A 62 6.87 -4.35 1.97
N GLY A 63 7.18 -4.55 0.70
CA GLY A 63 6.27 -4.30 -0.41
C GLY A 63 5.06 -5.21 -0.40
N VAL A 64 5.25 -6.51 -0.14
CA VAL A 64 4.15 -7.48 -0.09
C VAL A 64 3.21 -7.20 1.08
N GLU A 65 3.76 -6.81 2.25
CA GLU A 65 2.96 -6.44 3.41
C GLU A 65 2.12 -5.18 3.13
N LEU A 66 2.74 -4.14 2.56
CA LEU A 66 2.03 -2.93 2.16
C LEU A 66 0.91 -3.24 1.15
N LYS A 67 1.23 -4.03 0.12
CA LYS A 67 0.25 -4.46 -0.91
C LYS A 67 -0.94 -5.17 -0.27
N ASN A 68 -0.69 -6.12 0.63
CA ASN A 68 -1.75 -6.88 1.30
C ASN A 68 -2.59 -5.99 2.22
N ASN A 69 -1.98 -5.03 2.91
CA ASN A 69 -2.69 -4.07 3.74
C ASN A 69 -3.60 -3.16 2.89
N VAL A 70 -3.12 -2.68 1.74
CA VAL A 70 -3.93 -1.88 0.81
C VAL A 70 -5.11 -2.69 0.28
N LYS A 71 -4.88 -3.94 -0.15
CA LYS A 71 -5.95 -4.84 -0.62
C LYS A 71 -7.00 -5.08 0.45
N ARG A 72 -6.56 -5.32 1.71
CA ARG A 72 -7.47 -5.55 2.84
C ARG A 72 -8.31 -4.32 3.15
N ALA A 73 -7.69 -3.14 3.19
CA ALA A 73 -8.38 -1.88 3.44
C ALA A 73 -9.40 -1.57 2.33
N TRP A 74 -9.02 -1.83 1.07
CA TRP A 74 -9.93 -1.67 -0.07
C TRP A 74 -11.14 -2.62 0.04
N TRP A 75 -10.89 -3.90 0.32
CA TRP A 75 -11.94 -4.89 0.47
C TRP A 75 -12.90 -4.53 1.61
N GLN A 76 -12.35 -4.17 2.76
CA GLN A 76 -13.14 -3.71 3.90
C GLN A 76 -14.01 -2.52 3.52
N LYS A 77 -13.40 -1.50 2.92
CA LYS A 77 -14.10 -0.24 2.61
C LYS A 77 -15.22 -0.41 1.57
N PHE A 78 -14.95 -1.14 0.51
CA PHE A 78 -15.86 -1.18 -0.64
C PHE A 78 -16.78 -2.41 -0.66
N ILE A 79 -16.41 -3.48 0.03
CA ILE A 79 -17.22 -4.70 0.05
C ILE A 79 -17.90 -4.88 1.41
N GLN A 80 -17.12 -4.91 2.50
CA GLN A 80 -17.66 -5.26 3.80
C GLN A 80 -18.48 -4.14 4.47
N GLU A 81 -18.09 -2.88 4.28
CA GLU A 81 -18.84 -1.73 4.83
C GLU A 81 -20.07 -1.37 4.00
N SER A 82 -20.21 -1.90 2.80
CA SER A 82 -21.36 -1.64 1.94
C SER A 82 -22.42 -2.74 2.06
N PRO A 83 -23.67 -2.42 2.39
CA PRO A 83 -24.73 -3.43 2.53
C PRO A 83 -25.18 -4.02 1.17
N TYR A 84 -24.78 -3.41 0.06
CA TYR A 84 -25.23 -3.80 -1.28
C TYR A 84 -24.15 -4.47 -2.13
N ASN A 85 -22.90 -4.52 -1.63
CA ASN A 85 -21.79 -5.08 -2.38
C ASN A 85 -21.46 -6.47 -1.86
N VAL A 86 -21.19 -7.38 -2.78
CA VAL A 86 -20.73 -8.74 -2.49
C VAL A 86 -19.46 -9.02 -3.26
N GLY A 87 -18.58 -9.83 -2.68
CA GLY A 87 -17.37 -10.28 -3.34
C GLY A 87 -17.67 -11.46 -4.25
N VAL A 88 -17.06 -11.46 -5.44
CA VAL A 88 -17.08 -12.59 -6.37
C VAL A 88 -15.62 -12.88 -6.77
N ASP A 89 -15.27 -14.15 -6.75
CA ASP A 89 -13.97 -14.63 -7.21
C ASP A 89 -14.22 -15.63 -8.35
N CYS A 90 -14.07 -15.14 -9.59
CA CYS A 90 -14.30 -15.93 -10.78
C CYS A 90 -12.99 -16.44 -11.35
N ALA A 91 -13.01 -17.67 -11.91
CA ALA A 91 -11.86 -18.23 -12.61
C ALA A 91 -11.51 -17.39 -13.85
N ILE A 92 -10.20 -17.21 -14.08
CA ILE A 92 -9.70 -16.54 -15.30
C ILE A 92 -9.94 -17.44 -16.50
N LEU A 93 -9.75 -18.77 -16.33
CA LEU A 93 -10.03 -19.75 -17.37
C LEU A 93 -11.53 -19.96 -17.49
N MET A 94 -12.06 -19.78 -18.69
CA MET A 94 -13.47 -19.90 -19.00
C MET A 94 -13.69 -20.54 -20.38
N ASN A 95 -14.92 -20.93 -20.66
CA ASN A 95 -15.27 -21.49 -21.97
C ASN A 95 -14.97 -20.48 -23.09
N PRO A 96 -14.28 -20.87 -24.17
CA PRO A 96 -13.98 -20.00 -25.30
C PRO A 96 -15.19 -19.27 -25.90
N GLN A 97 -16.38 -19.87 -25.83
CA GLN A 97 -17.61 -19.23 -26.28
C GLN A 97 -17.94 -17.92 -25.57
N THR A 98 -17.46 -17.75 -24.36
CA THR A 98 -17.57 -16.47 -23.62
C THR A 98 -16.89 -15.33 -24.37
N TRP A 99 -15.72 -15.59 -24.96
CA TRP A 99 -14.97 -14.62 -25.76
C TRP A 99 -15.59 -14.36 -27.12
N VAL A 100 -16.23 -15.39 -27.70
CA VAL A 100 -17.01 -15.23 -28.92
C VAL A 100 -18.23 -14.36 -28.69
N ALA A 101 -18.99 -14.64 -27.63
CA ALA A 101 -20.21 -13.92 -27.29
C ALA A 101 -19.93 -12.44 -26.92
N SER A 102 -18.82 -12.18 -26.25
CA SER A 102 -18.38 -10.80 -25.89
C SER A 102 -17.74 -10.04 -27.06
N GLY A 103 -17.49 -10.69 -28.21
CA GLY A 103 -16.82 -10.07 -29.35
C GLY A 103 -15.32 -9.85 -29.19
N HIS A 104 -14.73 -10.26 -28.07
CA HIS A 104 -13.31 -10.04 -27.81
C HIS A 104 -12.38 -10.94 -28.64
N LEU A 105 -12.84 -12.14 -29.01
CA LEU A 105 -12.00 -13.10 -29.75
C LEU A 105 -11.48 -12.55 -31.09
N GLY A 106 -12.28 -11.73 -31.75
CA GLY A 106 -11.90 -11.12 -33.06
C GLY A 106 -11.02 -9.86 -32.92
N SER A 107 -10.86 -9.33 -31.70
CA SER A 107 -10.06 -8.12 -31.43
C SER A 107 -8.69 -8.41 -30.84
N PHE A 108 -8.41 -9.65 -30.44
CA PHE A 108 -7.09 -10.08 -30.04
C PHE A 108 -6.25 -10.36 -31.28
N SER A 109 -5.45 -9.41 -31.70
CA SER A 109 -4.37 -9.61 -32.65
C SER A 109 -3.05 -9.63 -31.87
N ASP A 110 -2.29 -10.71 -32.04
CA ASP A 110 -0.90 -10.79 -31.56
C ASP A 110 0.01 -9.85 -32.36
#